data_83889b5393e52a32eaf7c992cee35aec
#
_entry.id   83889b5393e52a32eaf7c992cee35aec
#
_cell.length_a   1.000
_cell.length_b   1.000
_cell.length_c   1.000
_cell.angle_alpha   90.00
_cell.angle_beta   90.00
_cell.angle_gamma   90.00
#
_symmetry.space_group_name_H-M   'P 1'
#
loop_
_entity.id
_entity.type
_entity.pdbx_description
1 polymer ?
#
loop_
_entity_poly.entity_id
_entity_poly.type
_entity_poly.pdbx_seq_one_letter_code
_entity_poly.pdbx_strand_id
1 'polypeptide(L)'
;MGLRLAALIGAWCVSAPVVAQDRAPLVLAAASLQESMTAAADAWAKKGHPRPVISFAASSALARQVQAGGKADLFASADEEWMDVLQKDGLLADKTRSAFLGNRLVVIAPAGKGRQVTTRTLGKTLSAGPLAMADTDSVPAGRYGKAALEKLGAWTMVASHVVRAENVRAALALVERGAAPYGIVYATDAKASPRVHVVGLFPAASHPPITYPLARLKASTNPEGEGFRRFLLSGEGKAIFRRYGFQAR
;
A
#
# COMPACT_ATOMS: atom_id res chain seq x y z
N MET A 1 11.00 -65.73 -54.49
CA MET A 1 10.83 -65.67 -53.00
C MET A 1 11.62 -64.47 -52.54
N GLY A 2 10.96 -63.32 -52.39
CA GLY A 2 11.61 -62.02 -52.04
C GLY A 2 11.18 -61.56 -50.64
N LEU A 3 12.13 -61.49 -49.71
CA LEU A 3 11.95 -61.12 -48.37
C LEU A 3 12.01 -59.57 -48.30
N ARG A 4 10.91 -58.93 -47.94
CA ARG A 4 10.87 -57.43 -47.68
C ARG A 4 11.17 -57.22 -46.23
N LEU A 5 12.30 -56.55 -45.95
CA LEU A 5 12.68 -56.11 -44.64
C LEU A 5 11.95 -54.74 -44.37
N ALA A 6 11.06 -54.68 -43.39
CA ALA A 6 10.44 -53.47 -42.96
C ALA A 6 11.28 -52.80 -41.82
N ALA A 7 11.85 -51.65 -42.08
CA ALA A 7 12.57 -50.86 -41.07
C ALA A 7 11.57 -50.04 -40.22
N LEU A 8 11.46 -50.36 -38.93
CA LEU A 8 10.74 -49.56 -37.93
C LEU A 8 11.61 -48.39 -37.50
N ILE A 9 11.25 -47.19 -37.94
CA ILE A 9 11.85 -45.93 -37.44
C ILE A 9 11.11 -45.55 -36.17
N GLY A 10 11.72 -45.76 -35.00
CA GLY A 10 11.22 -45.28 -33.72
C GLY A 10 11.45 -43.77 -33.59
N ALA A 11 10.38 -43.00 -33.62
CA ALA A 11 10.44 -41.53 -33.31
C ALA A 11 10.61 -41.34 -31.82
N TRP A 12 11.77 -40.90 -31.38
CA TRP A 12 12.01 -40.42 -30.02
C TRP A 12 11.44 -39.02 -29.89
N CYS A 13 10.28 -38.86 -29.19
CA CYS A 13 9.78 -37.57 -28.75
C CYS A 13 10.66 -37.04 -27.63
N VAL A 14 11.58 -36.14 -27.95
CA VAL A 14 12.33 -35.38 -26.95
C VAL A 14 11.37 -34.33 -26.38
N SER A 15 10.82 -34.56 -25.19
CA SER A 15 10.06 -33.58 -24.44
C SER A 15 11.03 -32.49 -23.97
N ALA A 16 11.06 -31.36 -24.66
CA ALA A 16 11.77 -30.17 -24.16
C ALA A 16 11.13 -29.73 -22.84
N PRO A 17 11.92 -29.46 -21.78
CA PRO A 17 11.36 -28.88 -20.55
C PRO A 17 10.69 -27.56 -20.89
N VAL A 18 9.40 -27.45 -20.62
CA VAL A 18 8.69 -26.16 -20.60
C VAL A 18 9.33 -25.33 -19.51
N VAL A 19 10.26 -24.46 -19.88
CA VAL A 19 10.76 -23.44 -18.96
C VAL A 19 9.56 -22.56 -18.62
N ALA A 20 9.07 -22.68 -17.40
CA ALA A 20 8.03 -21.79 -16.90
C ALA A 20 8.56 -20.36 -17.06
N GLN A 21 7.98 -19.62 -17.98
CA GLN A 21 8.39 -18.24 -18.25
C GLN A 21 8.18 -17.43 -16.96
N ASP A 22 9.24 -16.88 -16.39
CA ASP A 22 9.19 -16.11 -15.16
C ASP A 22 8.26 -14.90 -15.36
N ARG A 23 7.03 -15.04 -14.89
CA ARG A 23 6.00 -14.00 -14.99
C ARG A 23 6.26 -12.93 -13.94
N ALA A 24 6.26 -11.66 -14.36
CA ALA A 24 6.37 -10.54 -13.45
C ALA A 24 5.33 -10.64 -12.31
N PRO A 25 5.74 -10.44 -11.04
CA PRO A 25 4.80 -10.41 -9.92
C PRO A 25 3.76 -9.32 -10.07
N LEU A 26 2.49 -9.62 -9.81
CA LEU A 26 1.42 -8.63 -9.69
C LEU A 26 1.19 -8.32 -8.22
N VAL A 27 1.36 -7.04 -7.85
CA VAL A 27 1.27 -6.57 -6.47
C VAL A 27 0.12 -5.58 -6.33
N LEU A 28 -0.78 -5.83 -5.38
CA LEU A 28 -1.79 -4.88 -4.94
C LEU A 28 -1.25 -4.16 -3.70
N ALA A 29 -0.99 -2.86 -3.79
CA ALA A 29 -0.32 -2.10 -2.73
C ALA A 29 -1.11 -0.84 -2.35
N ALA A 30 -1.17 -0.54 -1.06
CA ALA A 30 -1.75 0.70 -0.56
C ALA A 30 -1.12 1.93 -1.24
N ALA A 31 -1.93 2.91 -1.62
CA ALA A 31 -1.52 4.09 -2.38
C ALA A 31 -0.34 4.85 -1.75
N SER A 32 -0.23 4.87 -0.42
CA SER A 32 0.90 5.48 0.30
C SER A 32 2.25 4.80 0.08
N LEU A 33 2.28 3.59 -0.51
CA LEU A 33 3.51 2.85 -0.82
C LEU A 33 4.09 3.20 -2.21
N GLN A 34 3.45 4.07 -2.98
CA GLN A 34 3.71 4.24 -4.41
C GLN A 34 5.19 4.41 -4.75
N GLU A 35 5.87 5.42 -4.23
CA GLU A 35 7.26 5.71 -4.57
C GLU A 35 8.21 4.64 -4.02
N SER A 36 7.98 4.21 -2.77
CA SER A 36 8.86 3.24 -2.11
C SER A 36 8.75 1.84 -2.71
N MET A 37 7.53 1.40 -3.05
CA MET A 37 7.30 0.09 -3.67
C MET A 37 7.79 0.09 -5.12
N THR A 38 7.62 1.20 -5.85
CA THR A 38 8.19 1.37 -7.19
C THR A 38 9.72 1.27 -7.16
N ALA A 39 10.36 1.96 -6.22
CA ALA A 39 11.81 1.86 -6.05
C ALA A 39 12.27 0.45 -5.65
N ALA A 40 11.48 -0.27 -4.86
CA ALA A 40 11.76 -1.67 -4.52
C ALA A 40 11.61 -2.58 -5.75
N ALA A 41 10.61 -2.36 -6.60
CA ALA A 41 10.43 -3.09 -7.86
C ALA A 41 11.61 -2.85 -8.83
N ASP A 42 12.09 -1.61 -8.92
CA ASP A 42 13.26 -1.28 -9.74
C ASP A 42 14.54 -1.93 -9.20
N ALA A 43 14.72 -1.98 -7.88
CA ALA A 43 15.86 -2.65 -7.26
C ALA A 43 15.80 -4.18 -7.47
N TRP A 44 14.62 -4.78 -7.44
CA TRP A 44 14.40 -6.20 -7.75
C TRP A 44 14.76 -6.52 -9.21
N ALA A 45 14.29 -5.68 -10.15
CA ALA A 45 14.58 -5.82 -11.57
C ALA A 45 16.10 -5.71 -11.88
N LYS A 46 16.83 -4.82 -11.19
CA LYS A 46 18.29 -4.69 -11.32
C LYS A 46 19.06 -5.94 -10.89
N LYS A 47 18.43 -6.84 -10.15
CA LYS A 47 19.00 -8.14 -9.76
C LYS A 47 18.74 -9.24 -10.79
N GLY A 48 18.15 -8.91 -11.94
CA GLY A 48 17.88 -9.85 -13.03
C GLY A 48 16.52 -10.52 -12.97
N HIS A 49 15.63 -10.09 -12.07
CA HIS A 49 14.28 -10.63 -11.95
C HIS A 49 13.26 -9.84 -12.81
N PRO A 50 12.13 -10.44 -13.19
CA PRO A 50 11.03 -9.73 -13.82
C PRO A 50 10.52 -8.59 -12.93
N ARG A 51 10.45 -7.37 -13.50
CA ARG A 51 10.01 -6.19 -12.76
C ARG A 51 8.55 -6.33 -12.33
N PRO A 52 8.23 -6.23 -11.02
CA PRO A 52 6.86 -6.32 -10.55
C PRO A 52 5.94 -5.28 -11.17
N VAL A 53 4.71 -5.70 -11.52
CA VAL A 53 3.61 -4.81 -11.90
C VAL A 53 2.82 -4.50 -10.63
N ILE A 54 2.63 -3.21 -10.34
CA ILE A 54 2.02 -2.79 -9.08
C ILE A 54 0.78 -1.95 -9.36
N SER A 55 -0.33 -2.34 -8.74
CA SER A 55 -1.56 -1.55 -8.70
C SER A 55 -1.66 -0.84 -7.37
N PHE A 56 -1.79 0.49 -7.39
CA PHE A 56 -1.91 1.32 -6.20
C PHE A 56 -3.33 1.86 -6.03
N ALA A 57 -3.95 1.58 -4.88
CA ALA A 57 -5.25 2.10 -4.50
C ALA A 57 -5.42 2.10 -2.98
N ALA A 58 -6.62 2.45 -2.49
CA ALA A 58 -6.96 2.23 -1.09
C ALA A 58 -6.90 0.74 -0.75
N SER A 59 -6.38 0.38 0.42
CA SER A 59 -6.33 -1.02 0.88
C SER A 59 -7.72 -1.67 0.88
N SER A 60 -8.76 -0.90 1.22
CA SER A 60 -10.15 -1.32 1.16
C SER A 60 -10.61 -1.73 -0.25
N ALA A 61 -10.26 -0.94 -1.26
CA ALA A 61 -10.63 -1.22 -2.65
C ALA A 61 -9.89 -2.46 -3.17
N LEU A 62 -8.59 -2.57 -2.88
CA LEU A 62 -7.76 -3.71 -3.26
C LEU A 62 -8.20 -5.00 -2.58
N ALA A 63 -8.55 -4.95 -1.29
CA ALA A 63 -9.05 -6.12 -0.57
C ALA A 63 -10.38 -6.61 -1.18
N ARG A 64 -11.32 -5.69 -1.47
CA ARG A 64 -12.58 -6.05 -2.16
C ARG A 64 -12.33 -6.60 -3.56
N GLN A 65 -11.34 -6.10 -4.29
CA GLN A 65 -10.94 -6.66 -5.58
C GLN A 65 -10.49 -8.12 -5.43
N VAL A 66 -9.69 -8.45 -4.40
CA VAL A 66 -9.29 -9.83 -4.11
C VAL A 66 -10.49 -10.69 -3.73
N GLN A 67 -11.39 -10.20 -2.87
CA GLN A 67 -12.64 -10.89 -2.51
C GLN A 67 -13.53 -11.20 -3.73
N ALA A 68 -13.55 -10.30 -4.72
CA ALA A 68 -14.27 -10.48 -5.97
C ALA A 68 -13.54 -11.42 -6.99
N GLY A 69 -12.47 -12.10 -6.58
CA GLY A 69 -11.72 -13.04 -7.43
C GLY A 69 -10.62 -12.39 -8.28
N GLY A 70 -10.29 -11.12 -8.04
CA GLY A 70 -9.17 -10.45 -8.70
C GLY A 70 -7.84 -11.16 -8.42
N LYS A 71 -7.12 -11.51 -9.48
CA LYS A 71 -5.85 -12.24 -9.39
C LYS A 71 -4.69 -11.29 -9.12
N ALA A 72 -3.89 -11.61 -8.11
CA ALA A 72 -2.60 -10.98 -7.86
C ALA A 72 -1.70 -11.95 -7.07
N ASP A 73 -0.43 -11.60 -6.93
CA ASP A 73 0.54 -12.42 -6.21
C ASP A 73 0.70 -11.95 -4.77
N LEU A 74 0.77 -10.63 -4.55
CA LEU A 74 0.97 -10.03 -3.24
C LEU A 74 -0.08 -8.97 -2.94
N PHE A 75 -0.40 -8.84 -1.65
CA PHE A 75 -1.19 -7.74 -1.10
C PHE A 75 -0.42 -7.04 0.02
N ALA A 76 -0.28 -5.71 -0.08
CA ALA A 76 0.35 -4.85 0.93
C ALA A 76 -0.66 -3.80 1.39
N SER A 77 -1.21 -3.97 2.60
CA SER A 77 -2.20 -3.07 3.19
C SER A 77 -1.54 -1.95 4.00
N ALA A 78 -2.26 -0.85 4.24
CA ALA A 78 -1.89 0.22 5.15
C ALA A 78 -2.57 0.09 6.53
N ASP A 79 -3.24 -1.00 6.80
CA ASP A 79 -3.76 -1.42 8.11
C ASP A 79 -3.84 -2.94 8.23
N GLU A 80 -4.00 -3.41 9.46
CA GLU A 80 -4.17 -4.83 9.74
C GLU A 80 -5.59 -5.31 9.40
N GLU A 81 -6.61 -4.44 9.49
CA GLU A 81 -8.00 -4.85 9.37
C GLU A 81 -8.34 -5.39 7.98
N TRP A 82 -7.88 -4.74 6.90
CA TRP A 82 -8.10 -5.27 5.55
C TRP A 82 -7.29 -6.54 5.28
N MET A 83 -6.17 -6.71 5.95
CA MET A 83 -5.42 -7.97 5.92
C MET A 83 -6.17 -9.07 6.70
N ASP A 84 -6.78 -8.73 7.87
CA ASP A 84 -7.61 -9.64 8.66
C ASP A 84 -8.83 -10.13 7.87
N VAL A 85 -9.48 -9.23 7.12
CA VAL A 85 -10.60 -9.58 6.23
C VAL A 85 -10.17 -10.68 5.24
N LEU A 86 -9.08 -10.48 4.51
CA LEU A 86 -8.60 -11.47 3.53
C LEU A 86 -8.13 -12.75 4.20
N GLN A 87 -7.55 -12.67 5.38
CA GLN A 87 -7.14 -13.85 6.14
C GLN A 87 -8.34 -14.67 6.61
N LYS A 88 -9.39 -14.02 7.13
CA LYS A 88 -10.64 -14.66 7.56
C LYS A 88 -11.35 -15.35 6.39
N ASP A 89 -11.31 -14.74 5.22
CA ASP A 89 -11.89 -15.30 3.99
C ASP A 89 -11.02 -16.41 3.36
N GLY A 90 -9.88 -16.75 3.99
CA GLY A 90 -8.98 -17.81 3.51
C GLY A 90 -8.25 -17.46 2.21
N LEU A 91 -8.10 -16.17 1.89
CA LEU A 91 -7.52 -15.66 0.63
C LEU A 91 -6.01 -15.41 0.72
N LEU A 92 -5.42 -15.51 1.91
CA LEU A 92 -3.98 -15.40 2.11
C LEU A 92 -3.32 -16.79 2.10
N ALA A 93 -2.09 -16.86 1.59
CA ALA A 93 -1.28 -18.06 1.72
C ALA A 93 -0.76 -18.20 3.15
N ASP A 94 -0.80 -19.41 3.68
CA ASP A 94 -0.41 -19.70 5.06
C ASP A 94 1.01 -19.22 5.39
N LYS A 95 1.17 -18.66 6.58
CA LYS A 95 2.46 -18.22 7.16
C LYS A 95 3.22 -17.16 6.33
N THR A 96 2.53 -16.45 5.42
CA THR A 96 3.17 -15.42 4.59
C THR A 96 2.93 -14.00 5.06
N ARG A 97 1.94 -13.77 5.93
CA ARG A 97 1.64 -12.45 6.50
C ARG A 97 2.76 -11.97 7.41
N SER A 98 3.22 -10.74 7.20
CA SER A 98 4.23 -10.07 8.01
C SER A 98 3.96 -8.58 8.09
N ALA A 99 3.90 -8.01 9.27
CA ALA A 99 3.91 -6.55 9.46
C ALA A 99 5.36 -6.06 9.25
N PHE A 100 5.60 -5.25 8.21
CA PHE A 100 6.97 -4.89 7.83
C PHE A 100 7.28 -3.39 7.92
N LEU A 101 6.26 -2.53 7.92
CA LEU A 101 6.43 -1.08 8.02
C LEU A 101 5.49 -0.47 9.06
N GLY A 102 5.88 0.70 9.53
CA GLY A 102 5.05 1.60 10.31
C GLY A 102 5.09 3.01 9.72
N ASN A 103 4.17 3.88 10.17
CA ASN A 103 4.06 5.27 9.72
C ASN A 103 3.57 6.19 10.85
N ARG A 104 3.43 7.47 10.55
CA ARG A 104 2.85 8.48 11.46
C ARG A 104 1.77 9.26 10.72
N LEU A 105 0.76 9.69 11.45
CA LEU A 105 -0.31 10.54 10.94
C LEU A 105 0.05 12.01 11.13
N VAL A 106 -0.18 12.83 10.11
CA VAL A 106 0.15 14.27 10.11
C VAL A 106 -0.98 15.11 9.53
N VAL A 107 -1.01 16.39 9.92
CA VAL A 107 -1.77 17.42 9.24
C VAL A 107 -0.84 18.13 8.28
N ILE A 108 -1.30 18.31 7.04
CA ILE A 108 -0.58 19.02 5.99
C ILE A 108 -1.34 20.29 5.56
N ALA A 109 -0.60 21.25 5.04
CA ALA A 109 -1.11 22.41 4.32
C ALA A 109 -0.31 22.63 3.03
N PRO A 110 -0.80 23.43 2.05
CA PRO A 110 -0.02 23.80 0.88
C PRO A 110 1.29 24.49 1.27
N ALA A 111 2.35 24.28 0.51
CA ALA A 111 3.67 24.85 0.77
C ALA A 111 3.60 26.37 0.97
N GLY A 112 4.22 26.87 2.05
CA GLY A 112 4.21 28.28 2.43
C GLY A 112 2.89 28.81 2.97
N LYS A 113 1.87 27.97 3.19
CA LYS A 113 0.55 28.34 3.72
C LYS A 113 0.20 27.50 4.96
N GLY A 114 -0.88 27.91 5.64
CA GLY A 114 -1.38 27.24 6.84
C GLY A 114 -0.70 27.69 8.12
N ARG A 115 -1.37 27.44 9.23
CA ARG A 115 -0.85 27.71 10.58
C ARG A 115 -0.44 26.41 11.23
N GLN A 116 0.50 26.48 12.16
CA GLN A 116 0.85 25.33 13.00
C GLN A 116 -0.38 24.83 13.75
N VAL A 117 -0.62 23.53 13.65
CA VAL A 117 -1.75 22.84 14.28
C VAL A 117 -1.24 22.07 15.50
N THR A 118 -1.77 22.40 16.66
CA THR A 118 -1.52 21.70 17.92
C THR A 118 -2.79 20.96 18.35
N THR A 119 -2.70 20.08 19.33
CA THR A 119 -3.88 19.39 19.88
C THR A 119 -4.93 20.37 20.42
N ARG A 120 -4.52 21.53 20.96
CA ARG A 120 -5.44 22.58 21.46
C ARG A 120 -6.15 23.33 20.33
N THR A 121 -5.51 23.52 19.20
CA THR A 121 -6.06 24.29 18.07
C THR A 121 -6.69 23.41 17.00
N LEU A 122 -6.54 22.09 17.11
CA LEU A 122 -6.88 21.09 16.09
C LEU A 122 -8.30 21.29 15.54
N GLY A 123 -9.32 21.19 16.38
CA GLY A 123 -10.72 21.32 15.97
C GLY A 123 -11.00 22.67 15.31
N LYS A 124 -10.65 23.80 15.98
CA LYS A 124 -10.89 25.14 15.46
C LYS A 124 -10.15 25.42 14.14
N THR A 125 -8.92 24.94 14.00
CA THR A 125 -8.14 25.19 12.78
C THR A 125 -8.65 24.35 11.61
N LEU A 126 -8.96 23.08 11.84
CA LEU A 126 -9.39 22.19 10.78
C LEU A 126 -10.86 22.37 10.36
N SER A 127 -11.69 23.02 11.20
CA SER A 127 -13.07 23.38 10.83
C SER A 127 -13.20 24.74 10.13
N ALA A 128 -12.10 25.46 9.90
CA ALA A 128 -12.12 26.75 9.23
C ALA A 128 -12.36 26.67 7.71
N GLY A 129 -12.44 25.48 7.14
CA GLY A 129 -12.67 25.23 5.72
C GLY A 129 -12.70 23.74 5.40
N PRO A 130 -12.71 23.34 4.11
CA PRO A 130 -12.64 21.95 3.71
C PRO A 130 -11.42 21.23 4.29
N LEU A 131 -11.62 20.04 4.87
CA LEU A 131 -10.58 19.18 5.39
C LEU A 131 -10.44 17.93 4.49
N ALA A 132 -9.34 17.82 3.75
CA ALA A 132 -9.10 16.67 2.91
C ALA A 132 -8.70 15.45 3.74
N MET A 133 -9.46 14.38 3.64
CA MET A 133 -9.18 13.07 4.25
C MET A 133 -9.52 11.96 3.27
N ALA A 134 -8.84 10.83 3.34
CA ALA A 134 -9.34 9.63 2.72
C ALA A 134 -10.69 9.23 3.36
N ASP A 135 -11.49 8.40 2.68
CA ASP A 135 -12.79 7.97 3.22
C ASP A 135 -12.64 7.42 4.65
N THR A 136 -13.37 8.02 5.58
CA THR A 136 -13.22 7.83 7.02
C THR A 136 -13.86 6.56 7.55
N ASP A 137 -14.61 5.85 6.73
CA ASP A 137 -15.33 4.64 7.13
C ASP A 137 -14.62 3.37 6.62
N SER A 138 -13.90 3.46 5.50
CA SER A 138 -13.30 2.30 4.84
C SER A 138 -11.79 2.39 4.59
N VAL A 139 -11.25 3.58 4.31
CA VAL A 139 -9.85 3.73 3.91
C VAL A 139 -8.94 3.89 5.14
N PRO A 140 -7.83 3.14 5.25
CA PRO A 140 -6.97 3.15 6.44
C PRO A 140 -6.60 4.55 6.94
N ALA A 141 -6.06 5.42 6.07
CA ALA A 141 -5.67 6.78 6.47
C ALA A 141 -6.85 7.62 7.00
N GLY A 142 -8.03 7.47 6.40
CA GLY A 142 -9.26 8.12 6.85
C GLY A 142 -9.71 7.61 8.21
N ARG A 143 -9.69 6.31 8.43
CA ARG A 143 -10.05 5.67 9.70
C ARG A 143 -9.10 6.06 10.83
N TYR A 144 -7.79 6.03 10.59
CA TYR A 144 -6.79 6.52 11.56
C TYR A 144 -7.00 8.01 11.87
N GLY A 145 -7.28 8.84 10.84
CA GLY A 145 -7.56 10.25 11.01
C GLY A 145 -8.80 10.51 11.84
N LYS A 146 -9.91 9.80 11.55
CA LYS A 146 -11.15 9.89 12.34
C LYS A 146 -10.91 9.47 13.79
N ALA A 147 -10.30 8.31 14.01
CA ALA A 147 -9.99 7.82 15.36
C ALA A 147 -9.14 8.84 16.17
N ALA A 148 -8.13 9.43 15.52
CA ALA A 148 -7.31 10.45 16.16
C ALA A 148 -8.09 11.71 16.51
N LEU A 149 -8.96 12.18 15.62
CA LEU A 149 -9.81 13.35 15.85
C LEU A 149 -10.86 13.08 16.95
N GLU A 150 -11.45 11.90 17.00
CA GLU A 150 -12.36 11.46 18.05
C GLU A 150 -11.66 11.43 19.41
N LYS A 151 -10.51 10.78 19.49
CA LYS A 151 -9.72 10.66 20.72
C LYS A 151 -9.27 12.01 21.27
N LEU A 152 -9.03 12.99 20.39
CA LEU A 152 -8.62 14.36 20.75
C LEU A 152 -9.81 15.32 20.91
N GLY A 153 -11.06 14.82 20.83
CA GLY A 153 -12.28 15.63 20.99
C GLY A 153 -12.54 16.64 19.87
N ALA A 154 -11.90 16.47 18.72
CA ALA A 154 -12.02 17.41 17.61
C ALA A 154 -13.01 16.96 16.51
N TRP A 155 -13.42 15.67 16.49
CA TRP A 155 -14.21 15.10 15.40
C TRP A 155 -15.53 15.82 15.18
N THR A 156 -16.30 16.11 16.22
CA THR A 156 -17.60 16.79 16.11
C THR A 156 -17.51 18.17 15.45
N MET A 157 -16.39 18.88 15.64
CA MET A 157 -16.16 20.17 15.00
C MET A 157 -15.80 20.08 13.53
N VAL A 158 -15.13 19.00 13.11
CA VAL A 158 -14.56 18.90 11.75
C VAL A 158 -15.35 17.97 10.84
N ALA A 159 -16.22 17.11 11.36
CA ALA A 159 -16.88 16.05 10.59
C ALA A 159 -17.64 16.58 9.36
N SER A 160 -18.35 17.72 9.49
CA SER A 160 -19.09 18.35 8.39
C SER A 160 -18.19 19.05 7.36
N HIS A 161 -16.92 19.26 7.69
CA HIS A 161 -15.93 19.89 6.80
C HIS A 161 -15.09 18.87 6.02
N VAL A 162 -15.23 17.57 6.33
CA VAL A 162 -14.42 16.51 5.70
C VAL A 162 -14.84 16.33 4.26
N VAL A 163 -13.88 16.55 3.35
CA VAL A 163 -13.95 16.16 1.94
C VAL A 163 -13.29 14.80 1.81
N ARG A 164 -14.13 13.78 1.57
CA ARG A 164 -13.68 12.37 1.49
C ARG A 164 -13.07 12.09 0.13
N ALA A 165 -11.85 11.59 0.12
CA ALA A 165 -11.15 11.14 -1.07
C ALA A 165 -11.10 9.59 -1.12
N GLU A 166 -11.00 9.05 -2.32
CA GLU A 166 -10.96 7.59 -2.54
C GLU A 166 -9.76 6.89 -1.89
N ASN A 167 -8.64 7.60 -1.71
CA ASN A 167 -7.44 7.11 -1.03
C ASN A 167 -6.62 8.29 -0.48
N VAL A 168 -5.54 7.99 0.26
CA VAL A 168 -4.70 9.03 0.90
C VAL A 168 -3.98 9.93 -0.10
N ARG A 169 -3.64 9.44 -1.29
CA ARG A 169 -2.97 10.23 -2.33
C ARG A 169 -3.96 11.19 -3.03
N ALA A 170 -5.20 10.79 -3.18
CA ALA A 170 -6.26 11.69 -3.62
C ALA A 170 -6.53 12.80 -2.58
N ALA A 171 -6.49 12.49 -1.27
CA ALA A 171 -6.57 13.50 -0.22
C ALA A 171 -5.37 14.47 -0.25
N LEU A 172 -4.15 13.97 -0.41
CA LEU A 172 -2.95 14.78 -0.62
C LEU A 172 -3.11 15.73 -1.80
N ALA A 173 -3.59 15.24 -2.94
CA ALA A 173 -3.77 16.01 -4.17
C ALA A 173 -4.78 17.17 -4.01
N LEU A 174 -5.81 17.04 -3.16
CA LEU A 174 -6.73 18.15 -2.84
C LEU A 174 -6.00 19.31 -2.15
N VAL A 175 -5.09 19.00 -1.22
CA VAL A 175 -4.28 20.03 -0.54
C VAL A 175 -3.26 20.63 -1.50
N GLU A 176 -2.57 19.82 -2.30
CA GLU A 176 -1.60 20.30 -3.30
C GLU A 176 -2.18 21.30 -4.29
N ARG A 177 -3.44 21.12 -4.66
CA ARG A 177 -4.18 21.98 -5.61
C ARG A 177 -4.84 23.19 -4.92
N GLY A 178 -4.75 23.28 -3.58
CA GLY A 178 -5.41 24.32 -2.81
C GLY A 178 -6.94 24.17 -2.70
N ALA A 179 -7.50 23.02 -3.08
CA ALA A 179 -8.93 22.72 -2.91
C ALA A 179 -9.31 22.50 -1.44
N ALA A 180 -8.35 22.17 -0.59
CA ALA A 180 -8.49 22.12 0.85
C ALA A 180 -7.28 22.82 1.50
N PRO A 181 -7.51 23.72 2.50
CA PRO A 181 -6.43 24.36 3.21
C PRO A 181 -5.64 23.44 4.11
N TYR A 182 -6.23 22.31 4.51
CA TYR A 182 -5.61 21.28 5.34
C TYR A 182 -6.02 19.89 4.88
N GLY A 183 -5.15 18.93 5.17
CA GLY A 183 -5.45 17.51 4.97
C GLY A 183 -4.80 16.64 6.03
N ILE A 184 -5.36 15.45 6.23
CA ILE A 184 -4.80 14.43 7.13
C ILE A 184 -4.32 13.28 6.25
N VAL A 185 -3.00 13.04 6.30
CA VAL A 185 -2.27 12.04 5.51
C VAL A 185 -1.18 11.38 6.36
N TYR A 186 -0.44 10.43 5.80
CA TYR A 186 0.74 9.92 6.47
C TYR A 186 1.96 10.85 6.27
N ALA A 187 2.92 10.76 7.18
CA ALA A 187 4.18 11.52 7.09
C ALA A 187 4.96 11.20 5.80
N THR A 188 4.86 9.98 5.31
CA THR A 188 5.48 9.55 4.05
C THR A 188 4.83 10.20 2.83
N ASP A 189 3.51 10.43 2.85
CA ASP A 189 2.81 11.13 1.77
C ASP A 189 3.22 12.60 1.72
N ALA A 190 3.33 13.25 2.88
CA ALA A 190 3.83 14.61 2.96
C ALA A 190 5.27 14.72 2.43
N LYS A 191 6.13 13.74 2.76
CA LYS A 191 7.52 13.69 2.26
C LYS A 191 7.60 13.49 0.76
N ALA A 192 6.63 12.82 0.15
CA ALA A 192 6.60 12.54 -1.28
C ALA A 192 6.26 13.76 -2.15
N SER A 193 5.76 14.85 -1.56
CA SER A 193 5.33 16.04 -2.30
C SER A 193 5.99 17.32 -1.78
N PRO A 194 6.71 18.08 -2.63
CA PRO A 194 7.23 19.38 -2.27
C PRO A 194 6.14 20.47 -2.26
N ARG A 195 4.91 20.17 -2.70
CA ARG A 195 3.79 21.14 -2.76
C ARG A 195 3.04 21.28 -1.46
N VAL A 196 3.35 20.47 -0.46
CA VAL A 196 2.77 20.52 0.87
C VAL A 196 3.86 20.51 1.94
N HIS A 197 3.50 20.88 3.16
CA HIS A 197 4.36 20.72 4.32
C HIS A 197 3.54 20.30 5.54
N VAL A 198 4.21 19.69 6.50
CA VAL A 198 3.60 19.24 7.75
C VAL A 198 3.40 20.45 8.67
N VAL A 199 2.17 20.67 9.10
CA VAL A 199 1.79 21.72 10.04
C VAL A 199 1.31 21.19 11.39
N GLY A 200 1.17 19.86 11.54
CA GLY A 200 0.80 19.21 12.79
C GLY A 200 1.13 17.71 12.76
N LEU A 201 1.48 17.19 13.93
CA LEU A 201 1.73 15.77 14.14
C LEU A 201 0.69 15.23 15.12
N PHE A 202 0.03 14.14 14.78
CA PHE A 202 -0.85 13.45 15.72
C PHE A 202 -0.02 12.67 16.76
N PRO A 203 -0.38 12.76 18.05
CA PRO A 203 0.21 11.90 19.07
C PRO A 203 -0.02 10.43 18.76
N ALA A 204 0.99 9.60 18.94
CA ALA A 204 0.88 8.15 18.66
C ALA A 204 -0.24 7.46 19.45
N ALA A 205 -0.56 7.96 20.65
CA ALA A 205 -1.64 7.46 21.49
C ALA A 205 -3.04 7.89 21.02
N SER A 206 -3.16 8.76 20.00
CA SER A 206 -4.46 9.25 19.52
C SER A 206 -5.17 8.30 18.55
N HIS A 207 -4.48 7.30 18.04
CA HIS A 207 -5.00 6.32 17.08
C HIS A 207 -4.32 4.95 17.28
N PRO A 208 -4.88 3.85 16.77
CA PRO A 208 -4.16 2.58 16.73
C PRO A 208 -2.81 2.69 16.01
N PRO A 209 -1.81 1.86 16.34
CA PRO A 209 -0.53 1.85 15.64
C PRO A 209 -0.72 1.64 14.14
N ILE A 210 -0.10 2.52 13.34
CA ILE A 210 -0.15 2.40 11.88
C ILE A 210 0.86 1.33 11.48
N THR A 211 0.36 0.23 10.94
CA THR A 211 1.16 -0.90 10.47
C THR A 211 0.82 -1.23 9.02
N TYR A 212 1.83 -1.71 8.30
CA TYR A 212 1.67 -2.19 6.93
C TYR A 212 1.97 -3.67 6.91
N PRO A 213 0.96 -4.53 6.89
CA PRO A 213 1.13 -5.94 6.64
C PRO A 213 1.30 -6.22 5.14
N LEU A 214 2.13 -7.22 4.83
CA LEU A 214 2.37 -7.79 3.52
C LEU A 214 2.09 -9.28 3.56
N ALA A 215 1.38 -9.81 2.57
CA ALA A 215 1.12 -11.23 2.45
C ALA A 215 1.11 -11.68 0.98
N ARG A 216 1.38 -12.96 0.75
CA ARG A 216 1.11 -13.63 -0.52
C ARG A 216 -0.36 -14.04 -0.58
N LEU A 217 -1.00 -13.83 -1.73
CA LEU A 217 -2.36 -14.31 -1.94
C LEU A 217 -2.36 -15.82 -2.20
N LYS A 218 -3.37 -16.51 -1.69
CA LYS A 218 -3.48 -17.99 -1.77
C LYS A 218 -3.54 -18.49 -3.22
N ALA A 219 -4.19 -17.74 -4.09
CA ALA A 219 -4.31 -18.07 -5.51
C ALA A 219 -3.01 -17.89 -6.31
N SER A 220 -1.98 -17.26 -5.72
CA SER A 220 -0.69 -17.06 -6.41
C SER A 220 0.11 -18.35 -6.49
N THR A 221 0.51 -18.70 -7.71
CA THR A 221 1.45 -19.79 -8.01
C THR A 221 2.78 -19.26 -8.57
N ASN A 222 2.96 -17.94 -8.61
CA ASN A 222 4.13 -17.29 -9.19
C ASN A 222 5.31 -17.30 -8.19
N PRO A 223 6.43 -18.02 -8.49
CA PRO A 223 7.59 -18.06 -7.61
C PRO A 223 8.26 -16.71 -7.46
N GLU A 224 8.25 -15.86 -8.50
CA GLU A 224 8.75 -14.49 -8.45
C GLU A 224 7.96 -13.61 -7.46
N GLY A 225 6.67 -13.87 -7.26
CA GLY A 225 5.86 -13.21 -6.23
C GLY A 225 6.40 -13.48 -4.82
N GLU A 226 6.70 -14.74 -4.49
CA GLU A 226 7.31 -15.09 -3.20
C GLU A 226 8.75 -14.57 -3.09
N GLY A 227 9.52 -14.62 -4.17
CA GLY A 227 10.87 -14.03 -4.23
C GLY A 227 10.84 -12.54 -3.91
N PHE A 228 9.96 -11.78 -4.56
CA PHE A 228 9.80 -10.36 -4.30
C PHE A 228 9.31 -10.07 -2.88
N ARG A 229 8.37 -10.86 -2.34
CA ARG A 229 7.93 -10.72 -0.94
C ARG A 229 9.12 -10.85 0.03
N ARG A 230 9.97 -11.86 -0.15
CA ARG A 230 11.18 -12.05 0.68
C ARG A 230 12.16 -10.89 0.54
N PHE A 231 12.33 -10.36 -0.68
CA PHE A 231 13.15 -9.18 -0.91
C PHE A 231 12.62 -7.96 -0.15
N LEU A 232 11.30 -7.68 -0.20
CA LEU A 232 10.70 -6.57 0.54
C LEU A 232 10.92 -6.67 2.06
N LEU A 233 10.95 -7.89 2.61
CA LEU A 233 11.18 -8.17 4.02
C LEU A 233 12.67 -8.22 4.41
N SER A 234 13.57 -8.26 3.45
CA SER A 234 15.02 -8.28 3.67
C SER A 234 15.54 -6.95 4.21
N GLY A 235 16.79 -6.96 4.70
CA GLY A 235 17.49 -5.73 5.13
C GLY A 235 17.59 -4.70 4.01
N GLU A 236 17.85 -5.14 2.76
CA GLU A 236 17.92 -4.28 1.57
C GLU A 236 16.56 -3.68 1.22
N GLY A 237 15.51 -4.48 1.15
CA GLY A 237 14.15 -4.01 0.92
C GLY A 237 13.72 -3.00 1.98
N LYS A 238 13.90 -3.31 3.25
CA LYS A 238 13.60 -2.41 4.38
C LYS A 238 14.39 -1.10 4.31
N ALA A 239 15.64 -1.12 3.86
CA ALA A 239 16.46 0.09 3.68
C ALA A 239 15.87 1.02 2.60
N ILE A 240 15.26 0.47 1.54
CA ILE A 240 14.54 1.26 0.55
C ILE A 240 13.40 2.02 1.22
N PHE A 241 12.51 1.35 1.96
CA PHE A 241 11.37 2.00 2.61
C PHE A 241 11.79 3.06 3.63
N ARG A 242 12.88 2.85 4.39
CA ARG A 242 13.41 3.87 5.33
C ARG A 242 13.80 5.17 4.62
N ARG A 243 14.36 5.11 3.41
CA ARG A 243 14.71 6.31 2.61
C ARG A 243 13.46 7.14 2.27
N TYR A 244 12.30 6.50 2.12
CA TYR A 244 11.01 7.18 1.90
C TYR A 244 10.30 7.60 3.19
N GLY A 245 10.88 7.34 4.37
CA GLY A 245 10.38 7.81 5.65
C GLY A 245 9.54 6.80 6.43
N PHE A 246 9.39 5.57 5.94
CA PHE A 246 8.73 4.50 6.70
C PHE A 246 9.60 4.03 7.87
N GLN A 247 8.93 3.62 8.95
CA GLN A 247 9.54 2.87 10.04
C GLN A 247 9.56 1.39 9.62
N ALA A 248 10.72 0.87 9.20
CA ALA A 248 10.84 -0.54 8.83
C ALA A 248 11.15 -1.39 10.07
N ARG A 249 10.35 -2.43 10.27
CA ARG A 249 10.39 -3.36 11.41
C ARG A 249 11.14 -4.65 11.09
#